data_5671d98dd343990ec09fe971787f7229
#
_entry.id   5671d98dd343990ec09fe971787f7229
#
_cell.length_a   1.000
_cell.length_b   1.000
_cell.length_c   1.000
_cell.angle_alpha   90.00
_cell.angle_beta   90.00
_cell.angle_gamma   90.00
#
_symmetry.space_group_name_H-M   'P 1'
#
loop_
_entity.id
_entity.type
_entity.pdbx_description
1 polymer ?
#
loop_
_entity_poly.entity_id
_entity_poly.type
_entity_poly.pdbx_seq_one_letter_code
_entity_poly.pdbx_strand_id
1 'polypeptide(L)'
;MIIIEYFHNPVCPYCPAAKSLLTKVIEGLNDIELINVDTYTEEGITRGVSLNLKAVPAIAINGVVKLTGWPFEAEDLLACINEAREK
;
A
#
# COMPACT_ATOMS: atom_id res chain seq x y z
N MET A 1 10.51 -9.21 8.54
CA MET A 1 10.31 -8.41 7.31
C MET A 1 8.89 -7.86 7.27
N ILE A 2 8.75 -6.60 6.91
CA ILE A 2 7.44 -5.96 6.80
C ILE A 2 6.94 -6.12 5.37
N ILE A 3 5.75 -6.62 5.20
CA ILE A 3 5.14 -6.82 3.90
C ILE A 3 4.17 -5.69 3.62
N ILE A 4 4.44 -4.91 2.58
CA ILE A 4 3.57 -3.82 2.14
C ILE A 4 2.89 -4.24 0.84
N GLU A 5 1.56 -4.19 0.84
CA GLU A 5 0.77 -4.43 -0.35
C GLU A 5 0.24 -3.10 -0.86
N TYR A 6 0.61 -2.76 -2.09
CA TYR A 6 0.16 -1.54 -2.74
C TYR A 6 -0.94 -1.89 -3.74
N PHE A 7 -2.15 -1.40 -3.46
CA PHE A 7 -3.32 -1.66 -4.29
C PHE A 7 -3.54 -0.53 -5.28
N HIS A 8 -3.65 -0.88 -6.54
CA HIS A 8 -3.82 0.07 -7.63
C HIS A 8 -4.70 -0.52 -8.73
N ASN A 9 -5.03 0.29 -9.72
CA ASN A 9 -5.65 -0.19 -10.95
C ASN A 9 -5.20 0.69 -12.13
N PRO A 10 -5.41 0.22 -13.39
CA PRO A 10 -4.89 0.96 -14.55
C PRO A 10 -5.62 2.25 -14.86
N VAL A 11 -6.80 2.50 -14.26
CA VAL A 11 -7.56 3.73 -14.50
C VAL A 11 -7.52 4.70 -13.32
N CYS A 12 -6.76 4.39 -12.28
CA CYS A 12 -6.65 5.25 -11.11
C CYS A 12 -5.72 6.43 -11.42
N PRO A 13 -6.22 7.69 -11.41
CA PRO A 13 -5.38 8.84 -11.76
C PRO A 13 -4.34 9.17 -10.68
N TYR A 14 -4.55 8.72 -9.45
CA TYR A 14 -3.66 9.04 -8.33
C TYR A 14 -2.68 7.93 -7.99
N CYS A 15 -2.86 6.73 -8.57
CA CYS A 15 -1.99 5.60 -8.25
C CYS A 15 -0.52 5.84 -8.61
N PRO A 16 -0.17 6.46 -9.74
CA PRO A 16 1.25 6.75 -10.03
C PRO A 16 1.89 7.65 -8.99
N ALA A 17 1.16 8.67 -8.51
CA ALA A 17 1.67 9.57 -7.47
C ALA A 17 1.87 8.84 -6.16
N ALA A 18 0.91 8.01 -5.77
CA ALA A 18 0.99 7.21 -4.56
C ALA A 18 2.16 6.23 -4.61
N LYS A 19 2.36 5.59 -5.75
CA LYS A 19 3.48 4.65 -5.94
C LYS A 19 4.83 5.37 -5.86
N SER A 20 4.92 6.56 -6.43
CA SER A 20 6.14 7.36 -6.38
C SER A 20 6.49 7.72 -4.94
N LEU A 21 5.52 8.16 -4.17
CA LEU A 21 5.71 8.48 -2.75
C LEU A 21 6.14 7.24 -1.97
N LEU A 22 5.45 6.13 -2.16
CA LEU A 22 5.75 4.87 -1.49
C LEU A 22 7.17 4.41 -1.80
N THR A 23 7.56 4.44 -3.08
CA THR A 23 8.90 4.04 -3.50
C THR A 23 9.97 4.88 -2.83
N LYS A 24 9.76 6.19 -2.74
CA LYS A 24 10.71 7.08 -2.07
C LYS A 24 10.84 6.78 -0.59
N VAL A 25 9.72 6.51 0.07
CA VAL A 25 9.72 6.24 1.51
C VAL A 25 10.47 4.95 1.82
N ILE A 26 10.26 3.89 1.05
CA ILE A 26 10.86 2.59 1.33
C ILE A 26 12.24 2.40 0.74
N GLU A 27 12.70 3.31 -0.11
CA GLU A 27 13.98 3.20 -0.81
C GLU A 27 15.17 2.98 0.12
N GLY A 28 15.17 3.64 1.26
CA GLY A 28 16.25 3.51 2.25
C GLY A 28 16.04 2.42 3.28
N LEU A 29 14.97 1.64 3.14
CA LEU A 29 14.60 0.60 4.11
C LEU A 29 14.87 -0.78 3.52
N ASN A 30 15.56 -1.63 4.26
CA ASN A 30 15.94 -2.97 3.77
C ASN A 30 15.15 -4.10 4.42
N ASP A 31 14.18 -3.79 5.28
CA ASP A 31 13.31 -4.79 5.90
C ASP A 31 11.89 -4.79 5.32
N ILE A 32 11.75 -4.26 4.10
CA ILE A 32 10.44 -4.12 3.44
C ILE A 32 10.36 -5.03 2.21
N GLU A 33 9.25 -5.75 2.10
CA GLU A 33 8.88 -6.45 0.88
C GLU A 33 7.67 -5.74 0.30
N LEU A 34 7.77 -5.25 -0.94
CA LEU A 34 6.68 -4.57 -1.61
C LEU A 34 6.00 -5.50 -2.60
N ILE A 35 4.70 -5.63 -2.47
CA ILE A 35 3.88 -6.41 -3.39
C ILE A 35 2.90 -5.46 -4.08
N ASN A 36 2.95 -5.42 -5.40
CA ASN A 36 2.00 -4.63 -6.19
C ASN A 36 0.77 -5.49 -6.48
N VAL A 37 -0.41 -4.99 -6.14
CA VAL A 37 -1.66 -5.69 -6.34
C VAL A 37 -2.55 -4.88 -7.28
N ASP A 38 -2.78 -5.41 -8.48
CA ASP A 38 -3.68 -4.79 -9.45
C ASP A 38 -5.10 -5.25 -9.15
N THR A 39 -5.95 -4.32 -8.74
CA THR A 39 -7.32 -4.63 -8.33
C THR A 39 -8.25 -4.93 -9.51
N TYR A 40 -7.74 -4.90 -10.74
CA TYR A 40 -8.50 -5.31 -11.93
C TYR A 40 -8.19 -6.76 -12.33
N THR A 41 -7.29 -7.43 -11.61
CA THR A 41 -7.05 -8.86 -11.81
C THR A 41 -7.92 -9.66 -10.85
N GLU A 42 -8.17 -10.93 -11.19
CA GLU A 42 -8.95 -11.82 -10.33
C GLU A 42 -8.32 -11.96 -8.95
N GLU A 43 -7.00 -12.14 -8.90
CA GLU A 43 -6.27 -12.24 -7.64
C GLU A 43 -6.36 -10.95 -6.83
N GLY A 44 -6.22 -9.81 -7.52
CA GLY A 44 -6.31 -8.51 -6.87
C GLY A 44 -7.69 -8.23 -6.31
N ILE A 45 -8.74 -8.59 -7.03
CA ILE A 45 -10.13 -8.46 -6.56
C ILE A 45 -10.33 -9.32 -5.31
N THR A 46 -9.90 -10.56 -5.36
CA THR A 46 -10.02 -11.49 -4.23
C THR A 46 -9.30 -10.96 -3.00
N ARG A 47 -8.08 -10.47 -3.18
CA ARG A 47 -7.29 -9.92 -2.09
C ARG A 47 -7.93 -8.67 -1.50
N GLY A 48 -8.43 -7.76 -2.36
CA GLY A 48 -9.11 -6.55 -1.92
C GLY A 48 -10.35 -6.85 -1.12
N VAL A 49 -11.15 -7.81 -1.57
CA VAL A 49 -12.35 -8.24 -0.84
C VAL A 49 -11.98 -8.82 0.52
N SER A 50 -10.94 -9.65 0.58
CA SER A 50 -10.51 -10.28 1.82
C SER A 50 -10.04 -9.26 2.85
N LEU A 51 -9.50 -8.12 2.41
CA LEU A 51 -9.05 -7.04 3.28
C LEU A 51 -10.10 -5.95 3.47
N ASN A 52 -11.29 -6.13 2.88
CA ASN A 52 -12.37 -5.15 2.95
C ASN A 52 -11.95 -3.78 2.38
N LEU A 53 -11.24 -3.82 1.27
CA LEU A 53 -10.71 -2.63 0.62
C LEU A 53 -11.84 -1.78 0.05
N LYS A 54 -11.81 -0.47 0.29
CA LYS A 54 -12.87 0.46 -0.13
C LYS A 54 -12.49 1.35 -1.30
N ALA A 55 -11.20 1.61 -1.49
CA ALA A 55 -10.75 2.55 -2.51
C ALA A 55 -9.30 2.29 -2.88
N VAL A 56 -8.88 2.80 -4.03
CA VAL A 56 -7.48 2.82 -4.46
C VAL A 56 -7.08 4.27 -4.73
N PRO A 57 -5.80 4.62 -4.59
CA PRO A 57 -4.71 3.78 -4.12
C PRO A 57 -4.87 3.42 -2.64
N ALA A 58 -4.38 2.25 -2.26
CA ALA A 58 -4.45 1.81 -0.88
C ALA A 58 -3.17 1.06 -0.51
N ILE A 59 -2.83 1.10 0.77
CA ILE A 59 -1.63 0.45 1.27
C ILE A 59 -2.01 -0.39 2.48
N ALA A 60 -1.67 -1.68 2.40
CA ALA A 60 -1.82 -2.60 3.52
C ALA A 60 -0.44 -2.97 4.02
N ILE A 61 -0.31 -3.07 5.33
CA ILE A 61 0.95 -3.45 5.98
C ILE A 61 0.68 -4.68 6.83
N ASN A 62 1.40 -5.76 6.53
CA ASN A 62 1.24 -7.05 7.21
C ASN A 62 -0.22 -7.52 7.24
N GLY A 63 -0.93 -7.32 6.12
CA GLY A 63 -2.30 -7.79 5.96
C GLY A 63 -3.37 -6.88 6.53
N VAL A 64 -3.01 -5.67 6.98
CA VAL A 64 -3.96 -4.69 7.53
C VAL A 64 -3.93 -3.43 6.69
N VAL A 65 -5.08 -3.02 6.16
CA VAL A 65 -5.18 -1.78 5.37
C VAL A 65 -4.99 -0.59 6.30
N LYS A 66 -3.97 0.21 6.02
CA LYS A 66 -3.61 1.37 6.84
C LYS A 66 -3.94 2.70 6.18
N LEU A 67 -3.79 2.77 4.85
CA LEU A 67 -4.04 4.01 4.10
C LEU A 67 -4.92 3.68 2.91
N THR A 68 -5.97 4.48 2.71
CA THR A 68 -6.86 4.36 1.55
C THR A 68 -7.11 5.73 0.96
N GLY A 69 -7.13 5.78 -0.39
CA GLY A 69 -7.36 7.02 -1.12
C GLY A 69 -6.14 7.92 -1.14
N TRP A 70 -6.25 9.01 -1.85
CA TRP A 70 -5.19 10.00 -2.05
C TRP A 70 -5.77 11.38 -1.75
N PRO A 71 -4.99 12.30 -1.15
CA PRO A 71 -3.57 12.18 -0.83
C PRO A 71 -3.29 11.60 0.56
N PHE A 72 -2.07 11.13 0.75
CA PHE A 72 -1.48 10.86 2.06
C PHE A 72 -0.02 11.30 2.02
N GLU A 73 0.57 11.50 3.21
CA GLU A 73 1.91 12.05 3.31
C GLU A 73 2.94 10.96 3.63
N ALA A 74 4.22 11.27 3.34
CA ALA A 74 5.31 10.37 3.69
C ALA A 74 5.32 10.07 5.20
N GLU A 75 4.98 11.06 6.02
CA GLU A 75 4.91 10.90 7.47
C GLU A 75 3.87 9.87 7.89
N ASP A 76 2.72 9.87 7.22
CA ASP A 76 1.65 8.90 7.50
C ASP A 76 2.13 7.48 7.21
N LEU A 77 2.80 7.31 6.09
CA LEU A 77 3.31 6.01 5.68
C LEU A 77 4.41 5.53 6.62
N LEU A 78 5.34 6.42 6.98
CA LEU A 78 6.41 6.09 7.92
C LEU A 78 5.87 5.71 9.30
N ALA A 79 4.85 6.42 9.76
CA ALA A 79 4.21 6.11 11.04
C ALA A 79 3.61 4.71 11.03
N CYS A 80 2.95 4.33 9.93
CA CYS A 80 2.36 3.00 9.78
C CYS A 80 3.45 1.91 9.75
N ILE A 81 4.55 2.16 9.07
CA ILE A 81 5.67 1.22 8.99
C ILE A 81 6.31 1.04 10.37
N ASN A 82 6.55 2.14 11.08
CA ASN A 82 7.13 2.08 12.41
C ASN A 82 6.22 1.37 13.40
N GLU A 83 4.92 1.58 13.31
CA GLU A 83 3.94 0.84 14.11
C GLU A 83 4.04 -0.66 13.87
N ALA A 84 4.19 -1.07 12.62
CA ALA A 84 4.33 -2.47 12.27
C ALA A 84 5.62 -3.09 12.83
N ARG A 85 6.69 -2.31 12.91
CA ARG A 85 7.96 -2.76 13.47
C ARG A 85 7.91 -2.99 14.97
N GLU A 86 7.04 -2.29 15.66
CA GLU A 86 6.91 -2.37 17.10
C GLU A 86 6.13 -3.60 17.57
N LYS A 87 5.53 -4.32 16.62
CA LYS A 87 4.73 -5.51 16.95
C LYS A 87 5.51 -6.84 16.69
#